data_a8ac8fac619f1272347ae61d3263f417
#
_entry.id   a8ac8fac619f1272347ae61d3263f417
#
_cell.length_a   1.000
_cell.length_b   1.000
_cell.length_c   1.000
_cell.angle_alpha   90.00
_cell.angle_beta   90.00
_cell.angle_gamma   90.00
#
_symmetry.space_group_name_H-M   'P 1'
#
loop_
_entity.id
_entity.type
_entity.pdbx_description
1 polymer ?
#
loop_
_entity_poly.entity_id
_entity_poly.type
_entity_poly.pdbx_seq_one_letter_code
_entity_poly.pdbx_strand_id
1 'polypeptide(L)'
;MIVLLILEFTLQHIQDDPAHLLVFILLLTGFIIYYFLSEFLKKYFKNTIKAKVPSYYSFIAQRILGFFTFGLIPFAIVLVSHSKPAGNYGLNFNNLQTSLFWTAFLSLIIIVANYFLAGKKQNLKNYPQIRLNNWSIDKILINSLTWILYLFGYELMFRGLLLFSFYYAYGTVVAIAVNCVLYSLVHIPKGKKETIGAIPLGIILSFITLNTGSIFVAFAFHVIMALSNDYFAIKAHPSMTYNPKKN
;
A
#
# COMPACT_ATOMS: atom_id res chain seq x y z
N MET A 1 -2.17 27.13 -28.44
CA MET A 1 -0.81 26.63 -28.70
C MET A 1 -0.33 25.65 -27.61
N ILE A 2 -0.22 26.02 -26.34
CA ILE A 2 0.25 25.14 -25.26
C ILE A 2 -0.64 23.90 -25.06
N VAL A 3 -1.97 24.06 -25.07
CA VAL A 3 -2.93 22.94 -24.92
C VAL A 3 -2.83 21.96 -26.09
N LEU A 4 -2.64 22.45 -27.33
CA LEU A 4 -2.44 21.61 -28.51
C LEU A 4 -1.12 20.82 -28.43
N LEU A 5 -0.04 21.45 -28.01
CA LEU A 5 1.24 20.77 -27.80
C LEU A 5 1.18 19.71 -26.70
N ILE A 6 0.47 19.98 -25.62
CA ILE A 6 0.23 18.98 -24.56
C ILE A 6 -0.61 17.83 -25.09
N LEU A 7 -1.66 18.09 -25.86
CA LEU A 7 -2.51 17.08 -26.48
C LEU A 7 -1.73 16.20 -27.49
N GLU A 8 -0.95 16.82 -28.38
CA GLU A 8 -0.10 16.10 -29.33
C GLU A 8 0.94 15.22 -28.63
N PHE A 9 1.63 15.76 -27.62
CA PHE A 9 2.59 15.02 -26.82
C PHE A 9 1.92 13.82 -26.10
N THR A 10 0.73 14.04 -25.52
CA THR A 10 -0.05 13.01 -24.85
C THR A 10 -0.50 11.92 -25.81
N LEU A 11 -0.99 12.30 -27.01
CA LEU A 11 -1.43 11.35 -28.03
C LEU A 11 -0.28 10.52 -28.59
N GLN A 12 0.89 11.14 -28.79
CA GLN A 12 2.09 10.45 -29.25
C GLN A 12 2.55 9.36 -28.27
N HIS A 13 2.56 9.67 -26.97
CA HIS A 13 2.94 8.71 -25.94
C HIS A 13 1.92 7.55 -25.77
N ILE A 14 0.62 7.83 -25.98
CA ILE A 14 -0.42 6.78 -25.99
C ILE A 14 -0.19 5.80 -27.16
N GLN A 15 0.28 6.27 -28.30
CA GLN A 15 0.59 5.42 -29.46
C GLN A 15 1.84 4.56 -29.25
N ASP A 16 2.87 5.10 -28.57
CA ASP A 16 4.15 4.41 -28.40
C ASP A 16 4.13 3.36 -27.28
N ASP A 17 3.40 3.62 -26.17
CA ASP A 17 3.30 2.67 -25.04
C ASP A 17 2.02 2.90 -24.22
N PRO A 18 0.92 2.20 -24.50
CA PRO A 18 -0.34 2.36 -23.77
C PRO A 18 -0.35 1.69 -22.37
N ALA A 19 0.79 1.23 -21.86
CA ALA A 19 0.88 0.55 -20.56
C ALA A 19 0.23 1.35 -19.43
N HIS A 20 0.37 2.68 -19.43
CA HIS A 20 -0.23 3.56 -18.42
C HIS A 20 -1.77 3.50 -18.42
N LEU A 21 -2.41 3.35 -19.58
CA LEU A 21 -3.87 3.20 -19.68
C LEU A 21 -4.31 1.85 -19.13
N LEU A 22 -3.63 0.77 -19.53
CA LEU A 22 -3.89 -0.56 -18.99
C LEU A 22 -3.74 -0.58 -17.46
N VAL A 23 -2.64 -0.03 -16.94
CA VAL A 23 -2.39 0.03 -15.50
C VAL A 23 -3.47 0.85 -14.78
N PHE A 24 -3.91 1.96 -15.36
CA PHE A 24 -4.98 2.77 -14.78
C PHE A 24 -6.31 1.98 -14.72
N ILE A 25 -6.66 1.25 -15.77
CA ILE A 25 -7.85 0.39 -15.80
C ILE A 25 -7.72 -0.74 -14.76
N LEU A 26 -6.55 -1.38 -14.66
CA LEU A 26 -6.30 -2.44 -13.68
C LEU A 26 -6.36 -1.92 -12.24
N LEU A 27 -5.89 -0.70 -11.99
CA LEU A 27 -6.05 -0.05 -10.69
C LEU A 27 -7.52 0.14 -10.32
N LEU A 28 -8.31 0.76 -11.20
CA LEU A 28 -9.73 1.01 -10.94
C LEU A 28 -10.52 -0.28 -10.77
N THR A 29 -10.35 -1.24 -11.67
CA THR A 29 -11.02 -2.54 -11.59
C THR A 29 -10.59 -3.32 -10.35
N GLY A 30 -9.30 -3.27 -9.99
CA GLY A 30 -8.76 -3.88 -8.78
C GLY A 30 -9.42 -3.31 -7.51
N PHE A 31 -9.60 -1.99 -7.43
CA PHE A 31 -10.31 -1.36 -6.30
C PHE A 31 -11.79 -1.73 -6.24
N ILE A 32 -12.48 -1.78 -7.38
CA ILE A 32 -13.88 -2.18 -7.47
C ILE A 32 -14.03 -3.63 -6.98
N ILE A 33 -13.23 -4.55 -7.51
CA ILE A 33 -13.23 -5.97 -7.12
C ILE A 33 -12.90 -6.11 -5.63
N TYR A 34 -11.85 -5.44 -5.17
CA TYR A 34 -11.45 -5.47 -3.76
C TYR A 34 -12.56 -4.96 -2.84
N TYR A 35 -13.24 -3.87 -3.19
CA TYR A 35 -14.34 -3.32 -2.40
C TYR A 35 -15.49 -4.34 -2.24
N PHE A 36 -16.03 -4.85 -3.36
CA PHE A 36 -17.15 -5.76 -3.32
C PHE A 36 -16.82 -7.10 -2.64
N LEU A 37 -15.66 -7.68 -2.96
CA LEU A 37 -15.23 -8.93 -2.32
C LEU A 37 -14.90 -8.74 -0.83
N SER A 38 -14.36 -7.58 -0.44
CA SER A 38 -14.12 -7.29 0.98
C SER A 38 -15.42 -7.22 1.78
N GLU A 39 -16.46 -6.57 1.23
CA GLU A 39 -17.78 -6.53 1.87
C GLU A 39 -18.44 -7.92 1.93
N PHE A 40 -18.30 -8.72 0.87
CA PHE A 40 -18.73 -10.11 0.86
C PHE A 40 -18.03 -10.93 1.95
N LEU A 41 -16.69 -10.85 2.05
CA LEU A 41 -15.90 -11.55 3.05
C LEU A 41 -16.30 -11.15 4.48
N LYS A 42 -16.50 -9.86 4.74
CA LYS A 42 -16.99 -9.38 6.05
C LYS A 42 -18.32 -10.04 6.43
N LYS A 43 -19.28 -10.06 5.50
CA LYS A 43 -20.60 -10.67 5.70
C LYS A 43 -20.49 -12.18 5.88
N TYR A 44 -19.70 -12.85 5.05
CA TYR A 44 -19.47 -14.28 5.11
C TYR A 44 -18.91 -14.71 6.47
N PHE A 45 -17.81 -14.11 6.91
CA PHE A 45 -17.18 -14.47 8.19
C PHE A 45 -18.08 -14.13 9.38
N LYS A 46 -18.85 -13.04 9.32
CA LYS A 46 -19.82 -12.68 10.37
C LYS A 46 -20.92 -13.76 10.51
N ASN A 47 -21.41 -14.31 9.40
CA ASN A 47 -22.55 -15.22 9.41
C ASN A 47 -22.15 -16.70 9.58
N THR A 48 -21.00 -17.11 9.03
CA THR A 48 -20.60 -18.51 8.94
C THR A 48 -19.74 -18.94 10.12
N ILE A 49 -18.82 -18.08 10.56
CA ILE A 49 -17.95 -18.39 11.66
C ILE A 49 -18.61 -17.88 12.94
N LYS A 50 -19.22 -18.78 13.74
CA LYS A 50 -19.64 -18.53 15.13
C LYS A 50 -18.43 -18.28 16.04
N ALA A 51 -17.28 -17.93 15.48
CA ALA A 51 -16.05 -17.65 16.19
C ALA A 51 -16.19 -16.37 17.02
N LYS A 52 -15.55 -16.35 18.19
CA LYS A 52 -15.48 -15.18 19.09
C LYS A 52 -14.89 -13.93 18.42
N VAL A 53 -14.28 -14.07 17.21
CA VAL A 53 -13.61 -12.95 16.50
C VAL A 53 -13.75 -13.07 14.97
N PRO A 54 -14.94 -12.89 14.38
CA PRO A 54 -15.12 -12.92 12.92
C PRO A 54 -14.24 -11.87 12.19
N SER A 55 -13.97 -10.74 12.85
CA SER A 55 -13.14 -9.67 12.29
C SER A 55 -11.70 -10.09 11.99
N TYR A 56 -11.11 -10.98 12.80
CA TYR A 56 -9.74 -11.46 12.60
C TYR A 56 -9.56 -12.16 11.24
N TYR A 57 -10.40 -13.16 10.97
CA TYR A 57 -10.34 -13.89 9.70
C TYR A 57 -10.71 -13.03 8.50
N SER A 58 -11.66 -12.13 8.69
CA SER A 58 -12.09 -11.19 7.65
C SER A 58 -10.94 -10.27 7.22
N PHE A 59 -10.17 -9.68 8.16
CA PHE A 59 -9.03 -8.82 7.82
C PHE A 59 -7.89 -9.59 7.15
N ILE A 60 -7.59 -10.81 7.62
CA ILE A 60 -6.60 -11.68 6.98
C ILE A 60 -6.99 -11.93 5.51
N ALA A 61 -8.24 -12.37 5.28
CA ALA A 61 -8.72 -12.66 3.94
C ALA A 61 -8.72 -11.41 3.03
N GLN A 62 -9.12 -10.23 3.55
CA GLN A 62 -9.07 -8.98 2.82
C GLN A 62 -7.64 -8.58 2.43
N ARG A 63 -6.65 -8.79 3.32
CA ARG A 63 -5.25 -8.46 3.00
C ARG A 63 -4.68 -9.41 1.95
N ILE A 64 -4.99 -10.70 2.02
CA ILE A 64 -4.62 -11.67 0.99
C ILE A 64 -5.29 -11.29 -0.34
N LEU A 65 -6.58 -10.96 -0.33
CA LEU A 65 -7.29 -10.47 -1.50
C LEU A 65 -6.61 -9.23 -2.10
N GLY A 66 -6.22 -8.25 -1.27
CA GLY A 66 -5.52 -7.04 -1.72
C GLY A 66 -4.17 -7.34 -2.36
N PHE A 67 -3.41 -8.31 -1.85
CA PHE A 67 -2.17 -8.76 -2.49
C PHE A 67 -2.41 -9.25 -3.93
N PHE A 68 -3.48 -10.01 -4.16
CA PHE A 68 -3.82 -10.48 -5.50
C PHE A 68 -4.37 -9.38 -6.40
N THR A 69 -5.33 -8.58 -5.90
CA THR A 69 -6.04 -7.58 -6.73
C THR A 69 -5.20 -6.34 -7.04
N PHE A 70 -4.28 -5.94 -6.16
CA PHE A 70 -3.40 -4.78 -6.38
C PHE A 70 -1.98 -5.19 -6.81
N GLY A 71 -1.53 -6.40 -6.48
CA GLY A 71 -0.16 -6.83 -6.75
C GLY A 71 -0.09 -7.85 -7.88
N LEU A 72 -0.23 -9.11 -7.52
CA LEU A 72 0.16 -10.24 -8.37
C LEU A 72 -0.58 -10.28 -9.71
N ILE A 73 -1.91 -10.12 -9.70
CA ILE A 73 -2.70 -10.22 -10.95
C ILE A 73 -2.41 -9.05 -11.89
N PRO A 74 -2.50 -7.78 -11.48
CA PRO A 74 -2.15 -6.65 -12.36
C PRO A 74 -0.73 -6.72 -12.88
N PHE A 75 0.22 -7.10 -12.02
CA PHE A 75 1.61 -7.21 -12.41
C PHE A 75 1.84 -8.28 -13.48
N ALA A 76 1.26 -9.47 -13.29
CA ALA A 76 1.33 -10.54 -14.29
C ALA A 76 0.72 -10.13 -15.64
N ILE A 77 -0.44 -9.45 -15.62
CA ILE A 77 -1.10 -8.95 -16.85
C ILE A 77 -0.18 -7.96 -17.57
N VAL A 78 0.40 -6.99 -16.86
CA VAL A 78 1.27 -5.97 -17.47
C VAL A 78 2.53 -6.60 -18.04
N LEU A 79 3.19 -7.53 -17.33
CA LEU A 79 4.38 -8.21 -17.84
C LEU A 79 4.10 -9.00 -19.13
N VAL A 80 2.97 -9.69 -19.20
CA VAL A 80 2.60 -10.46 -20.41
C VAL A 80 2.21 -9.54 -21.55
N SER A 81 1.50 -8.44 -21.27
CA SER A 81 0.98 -7.54 -22.32
C SER A 81 2.04 -6.60 -22.91
N HIS A 82 3.05 -6.19 -22.15
CA HIS A 82 4.00 -5.15 -22.56
C HIS A 82 5.45 -5.62 -22.64
N SER A 83 5.73 -6.89 -22.31
CA SER A 83 7.06 -7.54 -22.44
C SER A 83 8.25 -6.77 -21.82
N LYS A 84 7.98 -5.82 -20.90
CA LYS A 84 9.04 -5.12 -20.16
C LYS A 84 9.48 -5.94 -18.95
N PRO A 85 10.78 -6.01 -18.65
CA PRO A 85 11.30 -6.72 -17.49
C PRO A 85 10.70 -6.16 -16.19
N ALA A 86 10.54 -7.02 -15.18
CA ALA A 86 10.05 -6.65 -13.85
C ALA A 86 10.84 -5.50 -13.20
N GLY A 87 12.14 -5.41 -13.50
CA GLY A 87 13.02 -4.33 -13.04
C GLY A 87 12.58 -2.95 -13.49
N ASN A 88 11.92 -2.82 -14.64
CA ASN A 88 11.40 -1.55 -15.16
C ASN A 88 10.22 -1.02 -14.31
N TYR A 89 9.60 -1.88 -13.51
CA TYR A 89 8.56 -1.53 -12.56
C TYR A 89 9.09 -1.52 -11.11
N GLY A 90 10.38 -1.25 -10.95
CA GLY A 90 10.99 -1.06 -9.63
C GLY A 90 11.30 -2.34 -8.84
N LEU A 91 11.13 -3.52 -9.43
CA LEU A 91 11.55 -4.80 -8.81
C LEU A 91 13.02 -5.08 -9.13
N ASN A 92 13.90 -4.25 -8.58
CA ASN A 92 15.35 -4.38 -8.72
C ASN A 92 16.06 -3.86 -7.46
N PHE A 93 17.34 -4.18 -7.34
CA PHE A 93 18.23 -3.76 -6.23
C PHE A 93 19.41 -2.92 -6.72
N ASN A 94 19.29 -2.25 -7.88
CA ASN A 94 20.40 -1.55 -8.52
C ASN A 94 21.05 -0.47 -7.64
N ASN A 95 20.24 0.24 -6.85
CA ASN A 95 20.70 1.30 -5.94
C ASN A 95 20.51 0.89 -4.47
N LEU A 96 20.98 -0.30 -4.10
CA LEU A 96 20.74 -0.89 -2.78
C LEU A 96 21.23 0.01 -1.64
N GLN A 97 22.42 0.60 -1.75
CA GLN A 97 22.99 1.45 -0.70
C GLN A 97 22.11 2.69 -0.44
N THR A 98 21.68 3.38 -1.51
CA THR A 98 20.79 4.53 -1.41
C THR A 98 19.42 4.11 -0.85
N SER A 99 18.93 2.95 -1.28
CA SER A 99 17.66 2.39 -0.78
C SER A 99 17.72 2.05 0.71
N LEU A 100 18.79 1.47 1.17
CA LEU A 100 19.02 1.18 2.61
C LEU A 100 19.11 2.46 3.44
N PHE A 101 19.83 3.48 2.94
CA PHE A 101 19.91 4.78 3.61
C PHE A 101 18.52 5.42 3.79
N TRP A 102 17.74 5.54 2.71
CA TRP A 102 16.41 6.12 2.79
C TRP A 102 15.47 5.29 3.67
N THR A 103 15.53 3.96 3.58
CA THR A 103 14.75 3.07 4.43
C THR A 103 15.08 3.29 5.90
N ALA A 104 16.36 3.30 6.28
CA ALA A 104 16.78 3.51 7.67
C ALA A 104 16.34 4.90 8.18
N PHE A 105 16.58 5.95 7.39
CA PHE A 105 16.24 7.33 7.75
C PHE A 105 14.73 7.52 7.96
N LEU A 106 13.91 7.10 7.00
CA LEU A 106 12.45 7.23 7.10
C LEU A 106 11.87 6.34 8.19
N SER A 107 12.42 5.13 8.37
CA SER A 107 11.98 4.20 9.41
C SER A 107 12.21 4.74 10.82
N LEU A 108 13.35 5.39 11.07
CA LEU A 108 13.62 6.03 12.35
C LEU A 108 12.56 7.09 12.66
N ILE A 109 12.26 7.95 11.69
CA ILE A 109 11.26 9.02 11.85
C ILE A 109 9.89 8.43 12.16
N ILE A 110 9.45 7.42 11.41
CA ILE A 110 8.09 6.87 11.57
C ILE A 110 7.94 6.04 12.86
N ILE A 111 8.98 5.31 13.29
CA ILE A 111 8.94 4.59 14.56
C ILE A 111 8.81 5.56 15.72
N VAL A 112 9.60 6.65 15.72
CA VAL A 112 9.51 7.69 16.75
C VAL A 112 8.12 8.36 16.73
N ALA A 113 7.61 8.71 15.55
CA ALA A 113 6.27 9.29 15.42
C ALA A 113 5.18 8.33 15.95
N ASN A 114 5.23 7.05 15.59
CA ASN A 114 4.28 6.04 16.06
C ASN A 114 4.37 5.80 17.57
N TYR A 115 5.56 5.83 18.15
CA TYR A 115 5.72 5.73 19.61
C TYR A 115 4.89 6.78 20.36
N PHE A 116 4.88 8.04 19.88
CA PHE A 116 4.13 9.11 20.52
C PHE A 116 2.65 9.21 20.10
N LEU A 117 2.30 8.70 18.90
CA LEU A 117 0.98 8.91 18.31
C LEU A 117 0.07 7.69 18.39
N ALA A 118 0.60 6.47 18.39
CA ALA A 118 -0.19 5.24 18.30
C ALA A 118 -1.19 5.07 19.47
N GLY A 119 -0.84 5.52 20.67
CA GLY A 119 -1.71 5.47 21.86
C GLY A 119 -2.78 6.56 21.92
N LYS A 120 -2.79 7.54 21.02
CA LYS A 120 -3.80 8.61 21.04
C LYS A 120 -5.18 8.08 20.69
N LYS A 121 -6.23 8.57 21.36
CA LYS A 121 -7.64 8.15 21.15
C LYS A 121 -8.04 8.10 19.68
N GLN A 122 -7.58 9.06 18.88
CA GLN A 122 -7.89 9.12 17.46
C GLN A 122 -7.24 7.97 16.65
N ASN A 123 -5.99 7.60 16.98
CA ASN A 123 -5.32 6.46 16.35
C ASN A 123 -5.98 5.15 16.78
N LEU A 124 -6.28 5.00 18.08
CA LEU A 124 -6.90 3.80 18.63
C LEU A 124 -8.32 3.54 18.11
N LYS A 125 -8.99 4.51 17.47
CA LYS A 125 -10.25 4.28 16.75
C LYS A 125 -10.06 3.39 15.52
N ASN A 126 -8.92 3.51 14.84
CA ASN A 126 -8.64 2.85 13.57
C ASN A 126 -7.67 1.67 13.73
N TYR A 127 -6.77 1.72 14.72
CA TYR A 127 -5.67 0.77 14.90
C TYR A 127 -5.62 0.17 16.31
N PRO A 128 -5.16 -1.09 16.46
CA PRO A 128 -4.96 -2.01 15.35
C PRO A 128 -6.28 -2.33 14.66
N GLN A 129 -6.25 -2.60 13.34
CA GLN A 129 -7.49 -2.93 12.60
C GLN A 129 -8.17 -4.19 13.13
N ILE A 130 -7.38 -5.19 13.50
CA ILE A 130 -7.84 -6.43 14.11
C ILE A 130 -8.08 -6.20 15.60
N ARG A 131 -9.32 -6.43 16.07
CA ARG A 131 -9.75 -6.17 17.44
C ARG A 131 -9.77 -7.45 18.28
N LEU A 132 -8.58 -7.87 18.74
CA LEU A 132 -8.43 -8.99 19.67
C LEU A 132 -8.16 -8.46 21.08
N ASN A 133 -8.83 -9.03 22.08
CA ASN A 133 -8.53 -8.70 23.48
C ASN A 133 -7.20 -9.35 23.92
N ASN A 134 -6.90 -10.55 23.38
CA ASN A 134 -5.68 -11.27 23.71
C ASN A 134 -4.84 -11.51 22.46
N TRP A 135 -3.63 -11.01 22.46
CA TRP A 135 -2.64 -11.16 21.41
C TRP A 135 -1.59 -12.17 21.83
N SER A 136 -1.46 -13.27 21.08
CA SER A 136 -0.39 -14.26 21.19
C SER A 136 0.61 -14.08 20.06
N ILE A 137 1.75 -14.76 20.15
CA ILE A 137 2.82 -14.61 19.13
C ILE A 137 2.36 -15.02 17.73
N ASP A 138 1.60 -16.12 17.62
CA ASP A 138 1.02 -16.60 16.37
C ASP A 138 0.11 -15.55 15.70
N LYS A 139 -0.75 -14.88 16.48
CA LYS A 139 -1.64 -13.83 15.98
C LYS A 139 -0.89 -12.59 15.53
N ILE A 140 0.18 -12.21 16.24
CA ILE A 140 1.06 -11.13 15.82
C ILE A 140 1.79 -11.50 14.52
N LEU A 141 2.32 -12.71 14.41
CA LEU A 141 3.01 -13.16 13.21
C LEU A 141 2.07 -13.21 12.00
N ILE A 142 0.87 -13.77 12.14
CA ILE A 142 -0.12 -13.81 11.05
C ILE A 142 -0.55 -12.40 10.66
N ASN A 143 -0.82 -11.51 11.64
CA ASN A 143 -1.13 -10.10 11.38
C ASN A 143 0.01 -9.42 10.60
N SER A 144 1.26 -9.63 11.02
CA SER A 144 2.43 -9.03 10.38
C SER A 144 2.64 -9.57 8.96
N LEU A 145 2.59 -10.88 8.76
CA LEU A 145 2.75 -11.50 7.44
C LEU A 145 1.66 -11.03 6.46
N THR A 146 0.42 -10.96 6.90
CA THR A 146 -0.67 -10.49 6.02
C THR A 146 -0.57 -9.00 5.72
N TRP A 147 -0.06 -8.15 6.63
CA TRP A 147 0.30 -6.76 6.35
C TRP A 147 1.41 -6.66 5.31
N ILE A 148 2.48 -7.44 5.46
CA ILE A 148 3.60 -7.46 4.52
C ILE A 148 3.12 -7.82 3.11
N LEU A 149 2.33 -8.89 2.97
CA LEU A 149 1.76 -9.29 1.68
C LEU A 149 0.88 -8.21 1.06
N TYR A 150 -0.06 -7.66 1.83
CA TYR A 150 -0.95 -6.60 1.36
C TYR A 150 -0.18 -5.37 0.89
N LEU A 151 0.78 -4.91 1.71
CA LEU A 151 1.56 -3.71 1.41
C LEU A 151 2.51 -3.93 0.23
N PHE A 152 3.04 -5.14 0.05
CA PHE A 152 3.81 -5.45 -1.15
C PHE A 152 2.96 -5.30 -2.41
N GLY A 153 1.76 -5.90 -2.45
CA GLY A 153 0.85 -5.74 -3.58
C GLY A 153 0.44 -4.29 -3.81
N TYR A 154 0.18 -3.56 -2.73
CA TYR A 154 -0.19 -2.15 -2.76
C TYR A 154 0.93 -1.27 -3.35
N GLU A 155 2.18 -1.43 -2.86
CA GLU A 155 3.31 -0.66 -3.39
C GLU A 155 3.70 -1.08 -4.82
N LEU A 156 3.54 -2.35 -5.15
CA LEU A 156 3.74 -2.82 -6.52
C LEU A 156 2.75 -2.14 -7.49
N MET A 157 1.48 -1.95 -7.08
CA MET A 157 0.51 -1.21 -7.90
C MET A 157 0.89 0.27 -8.00
N PHE A 158 1.08 0.95 -6.87
CA PHE A 158 1.25 2.40 -6.86
C PHE A 158 2.65 2.82 -7.31
N ARG A 159 3.71 2.29 -6.70
CA ARG A 159 5.10 2.70 -6.96
C ARG A 159 5.75 1.89 -8.07
N GLY A 160 5.28 0.66 -8.28
CA GLY A 160 5.71 -0.15 -9.41
C GLY A 160 4.95 0.22 -10.68
N LEU A 161 3.77 -0.33 -10.85
CA LEU A 161 3.04 -0.23 -12.10
C LEU A 161 2.62 1.20 -12.44
N LEU A 162 1.87 1.87 -11.56
CA LEU A 162 1.30 3.18 -11.85
C LEU A 162 2.40 4.23 -12.04
N LEU A 163 3.31 4.38 -11.08
CA LEU A 163 4.32 5.42 -11.12
C LEU A 163 5.25 5.28 -12.32
N PHE A 164 5.81 4.07 -12.57
CA PHE A 164 6.74 3.88 -13.68
C PHE A 164 6.05 3.94 -15.06
N SER A 165 4.82 3.42 -15.21
CA SER A 165 4.10 3.53 -16.48
C SER A 165 3.81 4.98 -16.86
N PHE A 166 3.41 5.82 -15.89
CA PHE A 166 3.22 7.25 -16.13
C PHE A 166 4.55 8.01 -16.28
N TYR A 167 5.60 7.57 -15.60
CA TYR A 167 6.94 8.13 -15.76
C TYR A 167 7.47 7.93 -17.18
N TYR A 168 7.34 6.74 -17.73
CA TYR A 168 7.77 6.47 -19.10
C TYR A 168 6.91 7.19 -20.15
N ALA A 169 5.62 7.39 -19.90
CA ALA A 169 4.72 8.06 -20.83
C ALA A 169 4.81 9.59 -20.76
N TYR A 170 4.95 10.18 -19.56
CA TYR A 170 4.74 11.62 -19.34
C TYR A 170 5.82 12.29 -18.49
N GLY A 171 6.85 11.57 -18.06
CA GLY A 171 7.92 12.08 -17.22
C GLY A 171 7.56 12.24 -15.73
N THR A 172 8.54 12.72 -14.96
CA THR A 172 8.53 12.69 -13.48
C THR A 172 7.36 13.45 -12.87
N VAL A 173 7.08 14.67 -13.35
CA VAL A 173 6.09 15.56 -12.71
C VAL A 173 4.69 14.97 -12.82
N VAL A 174 4.29 14.53 -14.02
CA VAL A 174 2.96 13.93 -14.26
C VAL A 174 2.83 12.63 -13.50
N ALA A 175 3.85 11.77 -13.52
CA ALA A 175 3.84 10.50 -12.80
C ALA A 175 3.64 10.69 -11.29
N ILE A 176 4.38 11.60 -10.66
CA ILE A 176 4.23 11.90 -9.22
C ILE A 176 2.86 12.51 -8.94
N ALA A 177 2.38 13.44 -9.77
CA ALA A 177 1.07 14.08 -9.57
C ALA A 177 -0.07 13.07 -9.63
N VAL A 178 -0.12 12.24 -10.68
CA VAL A 178 -1.15 11.20 -10.83
C VAL A 178 -1.08 10.18 -9.70
N ASN A 179 0.13 9.70 -9.37
CA ASN A 179 0.33 8.76 -8.27
C ASN A 179 -0.15 9.35 -6.94
N CYS A 180 0.25 10.58 -6.62
CA CYS A 180 -0.12 11.27 -5.37
C CYS A 180 -1.63 11.48 -5.25
N VAL A 181 -2.31 11.91 -6.32
CA VAL A 181 -3.76 12.10 -6.33
C VAL A 181 -4.48 10.77 -6.05
N LEU A 182 -4.18 9.73 -6.83
CA LEU A 182 -4.82 8.43 -6.67
C LEU A 182 -4.51 7.79 -5.31
N TYR A 183 -3.26 7.89 -4.85
CA TYR A 183 -2.84 7.43 -3.54
C TYR A 183 -3.59 8.14 -2.40
N SER A 184 -3.84 9.46 -2.52
CA SER A 184 -4.58 10.21 -1.52
C SER A 184 -6.07 9.87 -1.52
N LEU A 185 -6.66 9.65 -2.71
CA LEU A 185 -8.08 9.27 -2.85
C LEU A 185 -8.40 7.96 -2.15
N VAL A 186 -7.52 6.95 -2.23
CA VAL A 186 -7.74 5.66 -1.55
C VAL A 186 -7.61 5.74 -0.03
N HIS A 187 -7.13 6.87 0.51
CA HIS A 187 -7.10 7.13 1.96
C HIS A 187 -8.35 7.83 2.49
N ILE A 188 -9.27 8.31 1.61
CA ILE A 188 -10.51 8.98 2.03
C ILE A 188 -11.31 8.18 3.08
N PRO A 189 -11.51 6.84 2.92
CA PRO A 189 -12.24 6.04 3.90
C PRO A 189 -11.62 6.01 5.30
N LYS A 190 -10.31 6.31 5.41
CA LYS A 190 -9.57 6.36 6.68
C LYS A 190 -9.70 7.72 7.40
N GLY A 191 -10.25 8.73 6.72
CA GLY A 191 -10.55 10.05 7.25
C GLY A 191 -9.58 11.14 6.83
N LYS A 192 -10.00 12.41 7.03
CA LYS A 192 -9.30 13.61 6.54
C LYS A 192 -7.81 13.68 6.88
N LYS A 193 -7.41 13.28 8.10
CA LYS A 193 -6.00 13.36 8.51
C LYS A 193 -5.11 12.40 7.72
N GLU A 194 -5.57 11.17 7.50
CA GLU A 194 -4.82 10.20 6.71
C GLU A 194 -4.80 10.58 5.23
N THR A 195 -5.92 11.11 4.70
CA THR A 195 -5.98 11.59 3.31
C THR A 195 -5.02 12.76 3.07
N ILE A 196 -5.02 13.77 3.94
CA ILE A 196 -4.13 14.93 3.79
C ILE A 196 -2.68 14.51 4.02
N GLY A 197 -2.40 13.67 5.02
CA GLY A 197 -1.06 13.13 5.28
C GLY A 197 -0.51 12.26 4.16
N ALA A 198 -1.38 11.61 3.38
CA ALA A 198 -1.00 10.82 2.22
C ALA A 198 -0.41 11.67 1.08
N ILE A 199 -0.75 12.97 0.99
CA ILE A 199 -0.22 13.85 -0.07
C ILE A 199 1.29 14.03 0.05
N PRO A 200 1.86 14.61 1.13
CA PRO A 200 3.30 14.79 1.24
C PRO A 200 4.04 13.45 1.24
N LEU A 201 3.49 12.43 1.89
CA LEU A 201 4.09 11.10 1.90
C LEU A 201 4.11 10.47 0.50
N GLY A 202 3.02 10.61 -0.25
CA GLY A 202 2.91 10.14 -1.63
C GLY A 202 3.98 10.77 -2.54
N ILE A 203 4.20 12.09 -2.41
CA ILE A 203 5.22 12.81 -3.17
C ILE A 203 6.62 12.31 -2.81
N ILE A 204 6.94 12.24 -1.50
CA ILE A 204 8.27 11.83 -1.02
C ILE A 204 8.60 10.40 -1.47
N LEU A 205 7.68 9.45 -1.24
CA LEU A 205 7.93 8.05 -1.62
C LEU A 205 8.01 7.87 -3.13
N SER A 206 7.19 8.58 -3.92
CA SER A 206 7.28 8.52 -5.38
C SER A 206 8.60 9.09 -5.89
N PHE A 207 9.05 10.22 -5.34
CA PHE A 207 10.35 10.81 -5.69
C PHE A 207 11.51 9.87 -5.36
N ILE A 208 11.53 9.28 -4.16
CA ILE A 208 12.58 8.33 -3.76
C ILE A 208 12.52 7.07 -4.65
N THR A 209 11.33 6.56 -4.96
CA THR A 209 11.16 5.39 -5.85
C THR A 209 11.74 5.66 -7.22
N LEU A 210 11.47 6.81 -7.85
CA LEU A 210 12.04 7.16 -9.15
C LEU A 210 13.56 7.37 -9.07
N ASN A 211 14.06 8.00 -8.00
CA ASN A 211 15.49 8.24 -7.80
C ASN A 211 16.29 6.95 -7.58
N THR A 212 15.73 6.01 -6.81
CA THR A 212 16.38 4.71 -6.56
C THR A 212 16.11 3.69 -7.67
N GLY A 213 15.09 3.90 -8.49
CA GLY A 213 14.59 2.93 -9.45
C GLY A 213 13.91 1.71 -8.80
N SER A 214 13.59 1.77 -7.49
CA SER A 214 13.15 0.61 -6.72
C SER A 214 11.97 0.91 -5.80
N ILE A 215 10.99 -0.01 -5.75
CA ILE A 215 9.83 0.10 -4.82
C ILE A 215 10.18 -0.24 -3.37
N PHE A 216 11.35 -0.83 -3.12
CA PHE A 216 11.66 -1.43 -1.81
C PHE A 216 11.73 -0.42 -0.68
N VAL A 217 12.11 0.85 -0.94
CA VAL A 217 12.08 1.91 0.09
C VAL A 217 10.64 2.17 0.54
N ALA A 218 9.73 2.39 -0.42
CA ALA A 218 8.32 2.65 -0.13
C ALA A 218 7.67 1.44 0.56
N PHE A 219 7.94 0.24 0.07
CA PHE A 219 7.45 -1.00 0.66
C PHE A 219 7.94 -1.20 2.10
N ALA A 220 9.25 -1.13 2.34
CA ALA A 220 9.82 -1.31 3.66
C ALA A 220 9.34 -0.24 4.66
N PHE A 221 9.27 1.03 4.22
CA PHE A 221 8.73 2.12 5.01
C PHE A 221 7.27 1.86 5.44
N HIS A 222 6.40 1.46 4.49
CA HIS A 222 5.00 1.17 4.82
C HIS A 222 4.85 -0.03 5.74
N VAL A 223 5.65 -1.07 5.56
CA VAL A 223 5.65 -2.23 6.47
C VAL A 223 6.03 -1.78 7.88
N ILE A 224 7.14 -1.05 8.01
CA ILE A 224 7.61 -0.56 9.32
C ILE A 224 6.59 0.38 9.95
N MET A 225 5.99 1.28 9.17
CA MET A 225 4.93 2.17 9.65
C MET A 225 3.72 1.40 10.17
N ALA A 226 3.21 0.43 9.41
CA ALA A 226 2.04 -0.35 9.80
C ALA A 226 2.30 -1.22 11.03
N LEU A 227 3.41 -1.96 11.03
CA LEU A 227 3.74 -2.89 12.11
C LEU A 227 4.09 -2.17 13.42
N SER A 228 4.85 -1.08 13.37
CA SER A 228 5.16 -0.28 14.55
C SER A 228 3.92 0.40 15.12
N ASN A 229 3.03 0.93 14.25
CA ASN A 229 1.77 1.50 14.69
C ASN A 229 0.87 0.46 15.36
N ASP A 230 0.67 -0.72 14.75
CA ASP A 230 -0.11 -1.80 15.35
C ASP A 230 0.49 -2.24 16.70
N TYR A 231 1.81 -2.42 16.78
CA TYR A 231 2.49 -2.83 18.01
C TYR A 231 2.28 -1.84 19.16
N PHE A 232 2.53 -0.54 18.90
CA PHE A 232 2.33 0.48 19.93
C PHE A 232 0.84 0.70 20.28
N ALA A 233 -0.05 0.57 19.29
CA ALA A 233 -1.48 0.66 19.51
C ALA A 233 -2.00 -0.50 20.37
N ILE A 234 -1.55 -1.75 20.13
CA ILE A 234 -1.90 -2.91 20.98
C ILE A 234 -1.46 -2.68 22.41
N LYS A 235 -0.22 -2.20 22.63
CA LYS A 235 0.31 -1.91 23.96
C LYS A 235 -0.46 -0.80 24.69
N ALA A 236 -0.90 0.22 23.97
CA ALA A 236 -1.60 1.37 24.55
C ALA A 236 -3.11 1.17 24.70
N HIS A 237 -3.69 0.12 24.07
CA HIS A 237 -5.13 -0.09 24.07
C HIS A 237 -5.60 -0.68 25.41
N PRO A 238 -6.59 -0.05 26.11
CA PRO A 238 -6.97 -0.45 27.47
C PRO A 238 -7.58 -1.85 27.58
N SER A 239 -8.15 -2.39 26.50
CA SER A 239 -8.78 -3.73 26.48
C SER A 239 -7.95 -4.81 25.79
N MET A 240 -6.71 -4.50 25.41
CA MET A 240 -5.83 -5.46 24.71
C MET A 240 -4.67 -5.88 25.60
N THR A 241 -4.39 -7.16 25.63
CA THR A 241 -3.26 -7.73 26.37
C THR A 241 -2.40 -8.56 25.45
N TYR A 242 -1.09 -8.48 25.62
CA TYR A 242 -0.15 -9.38 24.96
C TYR A 242 0.24 -10.50 25.92
N ASN A 243 -0.04 -11.73 25.52
CA ASN A 243 0.36 -12.93 26.26
C ASN A 243 1.00 -13.93 25.29
N PRO A 244 2.33 -14.08 25.28
CA PRO A 244 3.03 -14.92 24.32
C PRO A 244 2.72 -16.41 24.44
N LYS A 245 2.24 -16.87 25.62
CA LYS A 245 2.01 -18.29 25.95
C LYS A 245 0.54 -18.73 25.83
N LYS A 246 -0.38 -17.85 25.46
CA LYS A 246 -1.81 -18.18 25.39
C LYS A 246 -2.23 -18.43 23.94
N ASN A 247 -2.38 -19.70 23.56
CA ASN A 247 -3.03 -20.13 22.32
C ASN A 247 -4.55 -19.91 22.39
#